data_7992c7ba136638510209dd4bca03e31d
#
_entry.id   7992c7ba136638510209dd4bca03e31d
#
_cell.length_a   1.000
_cell.length_b   1.000
_cell.length_c   1.000
_cell.angle_alpha   90.00
_cell.angle_beta   90.00
_cell.angle_gamma   90.00
#
_symmetry.space_group_name_H-M   'P 1'
#
loop_
_entity.id
_entity.type
_entity.pdbx_description
1 polymer ?
#
loop_
_entity_poly.entity_id
_entity_poly.type
_entity_poly.pdbx_seq_one_letter_code
_entity_poly.pdbx_strand_id
1 'polypeptide(L)'
;LDTLLGHGGLFKTPGVAQRYLAAAAHTAVTCTETAGEGGPYGMALLAAYRVEHADGETLANYLQNRVFAGAASTTLNPDAADEAGFAAFLKEYKKALCAERTAVETM
;
A
#
# COMPACT_ATOMS: atom_id res chain seq x y z
N LEU A 1 0.19 3.80 -13.88
CA LEU A 1 1.02 3.56 -12.69
C LEU A 1 1.88 2.33 -12.94
N ASP A 2 3.17 2.44 -12.66
CA ASP A 2 4.10 1.32 -12.86
C ASP A 2 4.10 0.38 -11.65
N THR A 3 3.90 0.93 -10.45
CA THR A 3 3.80 0.17 -9.20
C THR A 3 3.09 0.97 -8.12
N LEU A 4 2.52 0.26 -7.15
CA LEU A 4 1.95 0.81 -5.92
C LEU A 4 2.79 0.37 -4.72
N LEU A 5 3.01 1.29 -3.78
CA LEU A 5 3.64 0.96 -2.49
C LEU A 5 2.55 0.75 -1.44
N GLY A 6 2.50 -0.47 -0.88
CA GLY A 6 1.56 -0.83 0.18
C GLY A 6 2.10 -0.52 1.57
N HIS A 7 1.35 0.23 2.37
CA HIS A 7 1.68 0.55 3.76
C HIS A 7 0.46 0.48 4.68
N GLY A 8 0.70 0.27 5.95
CA GLY A 8 -0.31 0.28 6.99
C GLY A 8 -0.76 -1.10 7.45
N GLY A 9 -1.67 -1.13 8.43
CA GLY A 9 -2.10 -2.35 9.09
C GLY A 9 -2.71 -3.42 8.20
N LEU A 10 -3.27 -3.02 7.05
CA LEU A 10 -3.79 -3.95 6.05
C LEU A 10 -2.72 -4.91 5.51
N PHE A 11 -1.47 -4.48 5.47
CA PHE A 11 -0.33 -5.23 4.94
C PHE A 11 0.42 -6.05 6.00
N LYS A 12 -0.06 -6.11 7.25
CA LYS A 12 0.52 -6.96 8.31
C LYS A 12 0.44 -8.46 8.02
N THR A 13 -0.56 -8.88 7.24
CA THR A 13 -0.64 -10.26 6.76
C THR A 13 0.08 -10.36 5.41
N PRO A 14 1.25 -10.99 5.36
CA PRO A 14 2.07 -11.04 4.16
C PRO A 14 1.30 -11.56 2.94
N GLY A 15 1.41 -10.86 1.83
CA GLY A 15 0.88 -11.27 0.53
C GLY A 15 -0.63 -11.07 0.34
N VAL A 16 -1.46 -11.10 1.39
CA VAL A 16 -2.93 -11.12 1.24
C VAL A 16 -3.45 -9.81 0.66
N ALA A 17 -3.30 -8.71 1.39
CA ALA A 17 -3.76 -7.40 0.92
C ALA A 17 -3.03 -6.95 -0.34
N GLN A 18 -1.75 -7.29 -0.45
CA GLN A 18 -0.92 -7.01 -1.60
C GLN A 18 -1.48 -7.66 -2.88
N ARG A 19 -1.86 -8.94 -2.80
CA ARG A 19 -2.48 -9.70 -3.90
C ARG A 19 -3.82 -9.12 -4.32
N TYR A 20 -4.71 -8.85 -3.37
CA TYR A 20 -6.02 -8.25 -3.66
C TYR A 20 -5.91 -6.84 -4.25
N LEU A 21 -5.00 -6.03 -3.73
CA LEU A 21 -4.78 -4.70 -4.26
C LEU A 21 -4.20 -4.74 -5.67
N ALA A 22 -3.26 -5.65 -5.94
CA ALA A 22 -2.71 -5.83 -7.28
C ALA A 22 -3.81 -6.19 -8.30
N ALA A 23 -4.69 -7.13 -7.95
CA ALA A 23 -5.83 -7.52 -8.77
C ALA A 23 -6.83 -6.37 -8.99
N ALA A 24 -7.14 -5.62 -7.93
CA ALA A 24 -8.09 -4.52 -7.98
C ALA A 24 -7.60 -3.33 -8.82
N ALA A 25 -6.29 -3.04 -8.74
CA ALA A 25 -5.67 -1.90 -9.39
C ALA A 25 -5.03 -2.22 -10.76
N HIS A 26 -5.00 -3.51 -11.16
CA HIS A 26 -4.30 -4.00 -12.36
C HIS A 26 -2.84 -3.52 -12.42
N THR A 27 -2.17 -3.48 -11.25
CA THR A 27 -0.85 -2.86 -11.09
C THR A 27 -0.05 -3.64 -10.06
N ALA A 28 1.26 -3.77 -10.29
CA ALA A 28 2.15 -4.40 -9.32
C ALA A 28 2.12 -3.65 -7.97
N VAL A 29 2.10 -4.42 -6.87
CA VAL A 29 2.12 -3.89 -5.50
C VAL A 29 3.39 -4.34 -4.79
N THR A 30 4.16 -3.38 -4.29
CA THR A 30 5.38 -3.62 -3.52
C THR A 30 5.14 -3.29 -2.05
N CYS A 31 5.57 -4.18 -1.17
CA CYS A 31 5.58 -3.95 0.28
C CYS A 31 7.00 -4.15 0.81
N THR A 32 7.45 -3.25 1.68
CA THR A 32 8.68 -3.38 2.45
C THR A 32 8.42 -4.17 3.72
N GLU A 33 9.48 -4.65 4.39
CA GLU A 33 9.34 -5.33 5.70
C GLU A 33 8.69 -4.44 6.76
N THR A 34 8.85 -3.12 6.65
CA THR A 34 8.28 -2.13 7.56
C THR A 34 6.86 -1.68 7.19
N ALA A 35 6.28 -2.25 6.12
CA ALA A 35 5.00 -1.81 5.58
C ALA A 35 3.85 -1.83 6.60
N GLY A 36 3.84 -2.77 7.55
CA GLY A 36 2.80 -2.91 8.57
C GLY A 36 2.72 -1.74 9.57
N GLU A 37 3.80 -0.96 9.71
CA GLU A 37 3.92 0.15 10.66
C GLU A 37 4.28 1.48 9.95
N GLY A 38 3.79 1.67 8.73
CA GLY A 38 4.18 2.78 7.85
C GLY A 38 4.07 4.18 8.46
N GLY A 39 3.02 4.47 9.23
CA GLY A 39 2.83 5.77 9.88
C GLY A 39 3.90 6.09 10.92
N PRO A 40 4.02 5.31 12.02
CA PRO A 40 5.06 5.51 13.03
C PRO A 40 6.47 5.46 12.46
N TYR A 41 6.74 4.55 11.54
CA TYR A 41 8.03 4.43 10.88
C TYR A 41 8.39 5.69 10.07
N GLY A 42 7.44 6.21 9.28
CA GLY A 42 7.63 7.45 8.52
C GLY A 42 7.93 8.65 9.41
N MET A 43 7.24 8.79 10.55
CA MET A 43 7.51 9.84 11.54
C MET A 43 8.92 9.70 12.15
N ALA A 44 9.34 8.48 12.48
CA ALA A 44 10.68 8.22 12.98
C ALA A 44 11.76 8.59 11.94
N LEU A 45 11.53 8.27 10.66
CA LEU A 45 12.45 8.64 9.58
C LEU A 45 12.58 10.16 9.40
N LEU A 46 11.48 10.91 9.51
CA LEU A 46 11.54 12.36 9.46
C LEU A 46 12.33 12.95 10.62
N ALA A 47 12.16 12.40 11.82
CA ALA A 47 12.94 12.81 13.00
C ALA A 47 14.43 12.49 12.82
N ALA A 48 14.77 11.30 12.35
CA ALA A 48 16.13 10.89 12.06
C ALA A 48 16.77 11.79 10.99
N TYR A 49 16.06 12.02 9.87
CA TYR A 49 16.53 12.94 8.83
C TYR A 49 16.85 14.33 9.39
N ARG A 50 15.98 14.86 10.26
CA ARG A 50 16.20 16.21 10.87
C ARG A 50 17.51 16.29 11.65
N VAL A 51 17.97 15.20 12.21
CA VAL A 51 19.20 15.15 13.06
C VAL A 51 20.43 14.70 12.27
N GLU A 52 20.26 13.79 11.32
CA GLU A 52 21.36 13.03 10.71
C GLU A 52 21.70 13.43 9.28
N HIS A 53 20.88 14.26 8.62
CA HIS A 53 21.14 14.62 7.22
C HIS A 53 22.44 15.43 7.10
N ALA A 54 23.17 15.21 6.02
CA ALA A 54 24.35 16.00 5.68
C ALA A 54 23.94 17.36 5.09
N ASP A 55 24.83 18.35 5.15
CA ASP A 55 24.58 19.67 4.56
C ASP A 55 24.22 19.54 3.08
N GLY A 56 23.06 20.08 2.72
CA GLY A 56 22.52 20.00 1.36
C GLY A 56 21.90 18.66 0.96
N GLU A 57 21.90 17.66 1.83
CA GLU A 57 21.24 16.37 1.55
C GLU A 57 19.72 16.52 1.58
N THR A 58 19.05 16.17 0.48
CA THR A 58 17.60 16.18 0.43
C THR A 58 17.01 14.94 1.12
N LEU A 59 15.76 15.04 1.60
CA LEU A 59 15.06 13.90 2.20
C LEU A 59 15.01 12.72 1.23
N ALA A 60 14.78 12.97 -0.05
CA ALA A 60 14.74 11.90 -1.07
C ALA A 60 16.08 11.15 -1.14
N ASN A 61 17.21 11.88 -1.15
CA ASN A 61 18.53 11.26 -1.19
C ASN A 61 18.85 10.50 0.11
N TYR A 62 18.49 11.07 1.26
CA TYR A 62 18.64 10.40 2.56
C TYR A 62 17.88 9.08 2.60
N LEU A 63 16.60 9.10 2.21
CA LEU A 63 15.76 7.89 2.18
C LEU A 63 16.32 6.86 1.20
N GLN A 64 16.67 7.25 -0.01
CA GLN A 64 17.15 6.35 -1.05
C GLN A 64 18.49 5.71 -0.70
N ASN A 65 19.43 6.50 -0.19
CA ASN A 65 20.83 6.06 -0.05
C ASN A 65 21.15 5.47 1.33
N ARG A 66 20.40 5.84 2.38
CA ARG A 66 20.68 5.40 3.75
C ARG A 66 19.58 4.48 4.31
N VAL A 67 18.33 4.78 4.05
CA VAL A 67 17.23 4.05 4.68
C VAL A 67 16.80 2.84 3.83
N PHE A 68 16.56 3.07 2.54
CA PHE A 68 16.04 2.03 1.66
C PHE A 68 17.12 1.34 0.81
N ALA A 69 18.38 1.76 0.94
CA ALA A 69 19.50 1.08 0.32
C ALA A 69 19.61 -0.34 0.91
N GLY A 70 19.19 -1.34 0.15
CA GLY A 70 19.19 -2.75 0.59
C GLY A 70 17.99 -3.17 1.45
N ALA A 71 16.95 -2.34 1.58
CA ALA A 71 15.72 -2.75 2.26
C ALA A 71 15.04 -3.90 1.51
N ALA A 72 14.72 -4.96 2.23
CA ALA A 72 14.00 -6.09 1.65
C ALA A 72 12.56 -5.67 1.33
N SER A 73 12.12 -6.06 0.15
CA SER A 73 10.76 -5.83 -0.32
C SER A 73 10.23 -7.01 -1.10
N THR A 74 8.92 -7.15 -1.13
CA THR A 74 8.21 -8.12 -1.95
C THR A 74 7.33 -7.40 -2.94
N THR A 75 7.31 -7.84 -4.19
CA THR A 75 6.44 -7.30 -5.24
C THR A 75 5.55 -8.42 -5.75
N LEU A 76 4.24 -8.20 -5.75
CA LEU A 76 3.27 -9.08 -6.39
C LEU A 76 2.66 -8.38 -7.60
N ASN A 77 2.72 -9.06 -8.72
CA ASN A 77 2.04 -8.63 -9.94
C ASN A 77 0.57 -9.06 -9.91
N PRO A 78 -0.32 -8.37 -10.64
CA PRO A 78 -1.69 -8.83 -10.83
C PRO A 78 -1.71 -10.22 -11.47
N ASP A 79 -2.62 -11.05 -10.97
CA ASP A 79 -2.89 -12.39 -11.52
C ASP A 79 -4.25 -12.39 -12.20
N ALA A 80 -4.34 -12.97 -13.39
CA ALA A 80 -5.56 -12.92 -14.21
C ALA A 80 -6.79 -13.58 -13.55
N ALA A 81 -6.59 -14.64 -12.76
CA ALA A 81 -7.68 -15.28 -12.04
C ALA A 81 -8.17 -14.43 -10.88
N ASP A 82 -7.26 -13.75 -10.17
CA ASP A 82 -7.58 -12.81 -9.10
C ASP A 82 -8.29 -11.56 -9.64
N GLU A 83 -7.85 -11.04 -10.79
CA GLU A 83 -8.51 -9.91 -11.47
C GLU A 83 -9.95 -10.26 -11.85
N ALA A 84 -10.17 -11.44 -12.44
CA ALA A 84 -11.50 -11.92 -12.78
C ALA A 84 -12.38 -12.12 -11.53
N GLY A 85 -11.81 -12.69 -10.47
CA GLY A 85 -12.47 -12.87 -9.18
C GLY A 85 -12.85 -11.54 -8.54
N PHE A 86 -11.96 -10.56 -8.56
CA PHE A 86 -12.22 -9.22 -8.04
C PHE A 86 -13.31 -8.50 -8.85
N ALA A 87 -13.29 -8.59 -10.17
CA ALA A 87 -14.33 -8.03 -11.03
C ALA A 87 -15.72 -8.62 -10.74
N ALA A 88 -15.80 -9.93 -10.51
CA ALA A 88 -17.04 -10.60 -10.12
C ALA A 88 -17.51 -10.13 -8.74
N PHE A 89 -16.62 -10.06 -7.74
CA PHE A 89 -16.91 -9.52 -6.41
C PHE A 89 -17.41 -8.08 -6.48
N LEU A 90 -16.75 -7.21 -7.23
CA LEU A 90 -17.10 -5.80 -7.36
C LEU A 90 -18.51 -5.61 -7.96
N LYS A 91 -18.90 -6.48 -8.87
CA LYS A 91 -20.26 -6.49 -9.43
C LYS A 91 -21.33 -6.76 -8.35
N GLU A 92 -21.09 -7.73 -7.48
CA GLU A 92 -22.03 -8.04 -6.38
C GLU A 92 -21.96 -6.97 -5.27
N TYR A 93 -20.77 -6.47 -4.95
CA TYR A 93 -20.59 -5.37 -4.01
C TYR A 93 -21.39 -4.12 -4.41
N LYS A 94 -21.32 -3.72 -5.69
CA LYS A 94 -22.09 -2.58 -6.21
C LYS A 94 -23.60 -2.75 -6.06
N LYS A 95 -24.12 -3.97 -6.16
CA LYS A 95 -25.56 -4.23 -5.90
C LYS A 95 -25.90 -4.01 -4.42
N ALA A 96 -25.01 -4.40 -3.51
CA ALA A 96 -25.23 -4.24 -2.06
C ALA A 96 -25.23 -2.77 -1.60
N LEU A 97 -24.62 -1.85 -2.35
CA LEU A 97 -24.59 -0.42 -2.01
C LEU A 97 -25.99 0.23 -1.95
N CYS A 98 -27.03 -0.40 -2.56
CA CYS A 98 -28.40 0.10 -2.43
C CYS A 98 -28.91 0.05 -0.98
N ALA A 99 -28.48 -0.93 -0.18
CA ALA A 99 -28.83 -1.02 1.23
C ALA A 99 -28.26 0.14 2.05
N GLU A 100 -27.00 0.50 1.83
CA GLU A 100 -26.36 1.65 2.47
C GLU A 100 -27.05 2.97 2.09
N ARG A 101 -27.31 3.16 0.79
CA ARG A 101 -28.00 4.35 0.31
C ARG A 101 -29.37 4.49 0.95
N THR A 102 -30.17 3.42 0.99
CA THR A 102 -31.49 3.42 1.62
C THR A 102 -31.38 3.78 3.11
N ALA A 103 -30.42 3.21 3.83
CA ALA A 103 -30.22 3.52 5.24
C ALA A 103 -29.92 5.00 5.48
N VAL A 104 -29.10 5.63 4.64
CA VAL A 104 -28.77 7.08 4.75
C VAL A 104 -29.98 7.96 4.40
N GLU A 105 -30.75 7.59 3.36
CA GLU A 105 -31.91 8.37 2.90
C GLU A 105 -33.12 8.29 3.85
N THR A 106 -33.18 7.27 4.73
CA THR A 106 -34.28 7.06 5.68
C THR A 106 -33.97 7.51 7.11
N MET A 107 -32.77 7.99 7.38
CA MET A 107 -32.36 8.58 8.67
C MET A 107 -32.59 10.10 8.68
#